data_26186ede7c2b4229d7a8eb3b8db67aec
#
_entry.id   26186ede7c2b4229d7a8eb3b8db67aec
#
_cell.length_a   1.000
_cell.length_b   1.000
_cell.length_c   1.000
_cell.angle_alpha   90.00
_cell.angle_beta   90.00
_cell.angle_gamma   90.00
#
_symmetry.space_group_name_H-M   'P 1'
#
loop_
_entity.id
_entity.type
_entity.pdbx_description
1 polymer ?
#
loop_
_entity_poly.entity_id
_entity_poly.type
_entity_poly.pdbx_seq_one_letter_code
_entity_poly.pdbx_strand_id
1 'polypeptide(L)'
;MPSEEEVRRSNAFNRNNGRSKQELARKLLKVPDNKGGRIPADEEDWNSHVLFEVKSGKQVDPIATRFYNAESQNQEFQDSWDTRKPFSMIAMPNGTGDGLFICRLSELENVVKGILKNWEEYEKGE
;
A
#
# COMPACT_ATOMS: atom_id res chain seq x y z
N MET A 1 19.40 18.84 -23.67
CA MET A 1 18.28 17.91 -23.85
C MET A 1 18.78 16.49 -23.98
N PRO A 2 18.14 15.51 -23.36
CA PRO A 2 18.55 14.12 -23.53
C PRO A 2 18.32 13.66 -24.97
N SER A 3 19.17 12.76 -25.43
CA SER A 3 19.05 12.15 -26.75
C SER A 3 17.82 11.21 -26.80
N GLU A 4 17.39 10.88 -28.03
CA GLU A 4 16.29 9.91 -28.20
C GLU A 4 16.63 8.56 -27.56
N GLU A 5 17.90 8.15 -27.62
CA GLU A 5 18.35 6.91 -27.03
C GLU A 5 18.28 6.96 -25.50
N GLU A 6 18.66 8.08 -24.89
CA GLU A 6 18.57 8.27 -23.45
C GLU A 6 17.12 8.25 -22.98
N VAL A 7 16.23 8.89 -23.71
CA VAL A 7 14.79 8.86 -23.41
C VAL A 7 14.24 7.45 -23.51
N ARG A 8 14.65 6.69 -24.53
CA ARG A 8 14.23 5.30 -24.72
C ARG A 8 14.67 4.41 -23.56
N ARG A 9 15.94 4.56 -23.12
CA ARG A 9 16.49 3.79 -21.99
C ARG A 9 15.75 4.13 -20.70
N SER A 10 15.49 5.41 -20.47
CA SER A 10 14.77 5.87 -19.28
C SER A 10 13.35 5.29 -19.26
N ASN A 11 12.64 5.30 -20.39
CA ASN A 11 11.28 4.77 -20.48
C ASN A 11 11.26 3.25 -20.26
N ALA A 12 12.26 2.53 -20.80
CA ALA A 12 12.38 1.08 -20.58
C ALA A 12 12.63 0.77 -19.10
N PHE A 13 13.54 1.51 -18.46
CA PHE A 13 13.82 1.36 -17.03
C PHE A 13 12.55 1.60 -16.20
N ASN A 14 11.82 2.66 -16.49
CA ASN A 14 10.60 3.01 -15.75
C ASN A 14 9.54 1.92 -15.88
N ARG A 15 9.37 1.34 -17.08
CA ARG A 15 8.42 0.24 -17.28
C ARG A 15 8.82 -1.01 -16.50
N ASN A 16 10.09 -1.36 -16.53
CA ASN A 16 10.59 -2.53 -15.79
C ASN A 16 10.44 -2.34 -14.29
N ASN A 17 10.74 -1.15 -13.79
CA ASN A 17 10.57 -0.82 -12.38
C ASN A 17 9.10 -0.90 -11.97
N GLY A 18 8.19 -0.42 -12.81
CA GLY A 18 6.75 -0.51 -12.56
C GLY A 18 6.26 -1.94 -12.47
N ARG A 19 6.72 -2.81 -13.38
CA ARG A 19 6.39 -4.25 -13.33
C ARG A 19 6.91 -4.92 -12.08
N SER A 20 8.14 -4.60 -11.68
CA SER A 20 8.73 -5.15 -10.47
C SER A 20 7.95 -4.74 -9.22
N LYS A 21 7.53 -3.47 -9.15
CA LYS A 21 6.72 -2.97 -8.04
C LYS A 21 5.34 -3.60 -8.01
N GLN A 22 4.73 -3.78 -9.17
CA GLN A 22 3.43 -4.44 -9.30
C GLN A 22 3.49 -5.88 -8.82
N GLU A 23 4.52 -6.63 -9.23
CA GLU A 23 4.73 -8.01 -8.82
C GLU A 23 4.99 -8.12 -7.32
N LEU A 24 5.79 -7.21 -6.76
CA LEU A 24 6.02 -7.17 -5.32
C LEU A 24 4.72 -6.89 -4.56
N ALA A 25 3.93 -5.93 -5.01
CA ALA A 25 2.64 -5.61 -4.40
C ALA A 25 1.70 -6.82 -4.43
N ARG A 26 1.64 -7.54 -5.56
CA ARG A 26 0.83 -8.74 -5.70
C ARG A 26 1.20 -9.78 -4.64
N LYS A 27 2.50 -10.03 -4.46
CA LYS A 27 2.98 -10.99 -3.48
C LYS A 27 2.66 -10.59 -2.05
N LEU A 28 2.84 -9.32 -1.73
CA LEU A 28 2.56 -8.80 -0.40
C LEU A 28 1.06 -8.82 -0.07
N LEU A 29 0.22 -8.60 -1.08
CA LEU A 29 -1.23 -8.68 -0.94
C LEU A 29 -1.75 -10.11 -0.94
N LYS A 30 -0.91 -11.07 -1.30
CA LYS A 30 -1.28 -12.50 -1.42
C LYS A 30 -2.38 -12.71 -2.46
N VAL A 31 -2.27 -12.00 -3.57
CA VAL A 31 -3.20 -12.13 -4.70
C VAL A 31 -2.67 -13.20 -5.67
N PRO A 32 -3.53 -14.08 -6.19
CA PRO A 32 -3.10 -15.11 -7.12
C PRO A 32 -2.45 -14.55 -8.39
N ASP A 33 -1.50 -15.29 -8.95
CA ASP A 33 -0.84 -14.92 -10.18
C ASP A 33 -1.75 -15.21 -11.38
N ASN A 34 -1.93 -14.22 -12.24
CA ASN A 34 -2.66 -14.40 -13.49
C ASN A 34 -1.70 -14.82 -14.59
N LYS A 35 -1.56 -16.12 -14.78
CA LYS A 35 -0.65 -16.71 -15.75
C LYS A 35 -1.12 -16.46 -17.17
N GLY A 36 -0.46 -15.59 -17.88
CA GLY A 36 -0.74 -15.32 -19.30
C GLY A 36 -1.71 -14.19 -19.52
N GLY A 37 -2.06 -13.48 -18.49
CA GLY A 37 -2.87 -12.29 -18.65
C GLY A 37 -2.10 -11.14 -19.25
N ARG A 38 -2.81 -10.25 -19.90
CA ARG A 38 -2.31 -8.94 -20.31
C ARG A 38 -2.47 -8.01 -19.12
N ILE A 39 -1.82 -6.85 -19.16
CA ILE A 39 -1.89 -5.92 -18.04
C ILE A 39 -3.32 -5.67 -17.54
N PRO A 40 -4.31 -5.37 -18.38
CA PRO A 40 -5.69 -5.22 -17.88
C PRO A 40 -6.28 -6.50 -17.29
N ALA A 41 -5.95 -7.66 -17.86
CA ALA A 41 -6.44 -8.93 -17.35
C ALA A 41 -5.79 -9.29 -16.03
N ASP A 42 -4.50 -8.97 -15.86
CA ASP A 42 -3.80 -9.16 -14.60
C ASP A 42 -4.44 -8.31 -13.50
N GLU A 43 -4.77 -7.07 -13.82
CA GLU A 43 -5.44 -6.17 -12.87
C GLU A 43 -6.84 -6.66 -12.53
N GLU A 44 -7.57 -7.21 -13.50
CA GLU A 44 -8.89 -7.77 -13.25
C GLU A 44 -8.85 -8.95 -12.28
N ASP A 45 -7.85 -9.82 -12.41
CA ASP A 45 -7.71 -10.94 -11.49
C ASP A 45 -7.35 -10.47 -10.09
N TRP A 46 -6.50 -9.46 -9.98
CA TRP A 46 -6.20 -8.86 -8.70
C TRP A 46 -7.44 -8.26 -8.06
N ASN A 47 -8.32 -7.76 -8.89
CA ASN A 47 -9.45 -6.94 -8.48
C ASN A 47 -10.73 -7.74 -8.31
N SER A 48 -10.64 -9.08 -8.15
CA SER A 48 -11.82 -9.91 -8.06
C SER A 48 -12.75 -9.53 -6.89
N HIS A 49 -12.20 -9.09 -5.78
CA HIS A 49 -12.96 -8.70 -4.60
C HIS A 49 -12.75 -7.25 -4.20
N VAL A 50 -11.58 -6.70 -4.48
CA VAL A 50 -11.21 -5.33 -4.18
C VAL A 50 -10.46 -4.79 -5.38
N LEU A 51 -10.74 -3.56 -5.77
CA LEU A 51 -10.00 -2.92 -6.85
C LEU A 51 -8.67 -2.40 -6.34
N PHE A 52 -7.60 -2.75 -7.03
CA PHE A 52 -6.25 -2.30 -6.70
C PHE A 52 -5.61 -1.59 -7.88
N GLU A 53 -4.87 -0.55 -7.61
CA GLU A 53 -4.01 0.10 -8.59
C GLU A 53 -2.66 0.37 -7.95
N VAL A 54 -1.59 -0.08 -8.59
CA VAL A 54 -0.23 0.12 -8.08
C VAL A 54 0.36 1.37 -8.70
N LYS A 55 0.77 2.30 -7.86
CA LYS A 55 1.51 3.49 -8.27
C LYS A 55 2.89 3.45 -7.65
N SER A 56 3.89 3.87 -8.39
CA SER A 56 5.28 3.86 -7.94
C SER A 56 5.98 5.12 -8.44
N GLY A 57 7.23 5.31 -7.98
CA GLY A 57 8.06 6.43 -8.40
C GLY A 57 7.90 7.65 -7.51
N LYS A 58 8.42 8.78 -7.99
CA LYS A 58 8.52 10.01 -7.20
C LYS A 58 7.17 10.58 -6.78
N GLN A 59 6.11 10.24 -7.50
CA GLN A 59 4.77 10.75 -7.21
C GLN A 59 4.23 10.24 -5.87
N VAL A 60 4.68 9.07 -5.44
CA VAL A 60 4.22 8.47 -4.18
C VAL A 60 5.17 8.74 -3.01
N ASP A 61 6.36 9.27 -3.27
CA ASP A 61 7.35 9.53 -2.23
C ASP A 61 6.83 10.46 -1.13
N PRO A 62 6.10 11.55 -1.42
CA PRO A 62 5.61 12.41 -0.34
C PRO A 62 4.67 11.70 0.62
N ILE A 63 3.81 10.82 0.12
CA ILE A 63 2.89 10.02 0.95
C ILE A 63 3.68 9.07 1.82
N ALA A 64 4.65 8.37 1.22
CA ALA A 64 5.50 7.44 1.93
C ALA A 64 6.30 8.12 3.03
N THR A 65 6.86 9.29 2.75
CA THR A 65 7.63 10.05 3.73
C THR A 65 6.77 10.42 4.94
N ARG A 66 5.56 10.92 4.72
CA ARG A 66 4.65 11.25 5.81
C ARG A 66 4.27 10.04 6.64
N PHE A 67 4.03 8.92 5.97
CA PHE A 67 3.72 7.67 6.65
C PHE A 67 4.88 7.21 7.54
N TYR A 68 6.10 7.16 6.99
CA TYR A 68 7.26 6.68 7.75
C TYR A 68 7.59 7.59 8.93
N ASN A 69 7.43 8.91 8.78
CA ASN A 69 7.63 9.84 9.88
C ASN A 69 6.60 9.61 11.00
N ALA A 70 5.35 9.43 10.64
CA ALA A 70 4.30 9.16 11.61
C ALA A 70 4.53 7.81 12.31
N GLU A 71 4.92 6.80 11.56
CA GLU A 71 5.24 5.48 12.10
C GLU A 71 6.37 5.56 13.13
N SER A 72 7.46 6.26 12.80
CA SER A 72 8.59 6.43 13.72
C SER A 72 8.19 7.11 15.00
N GLN A 73 7.38 8.15 14.93
CA GLN A 73 6.91 8.86 16.11
C GLN A 73 6.08 7.95 17.02
N ASN A 74 5.27 7.09 16.43
CA ASN A 74 4.41 6.17 17.19
C ASN A 74 5.19 4.99 17.76
N GLN A 75 6.23 4.53 17.09
CA GLN A 75 7.05 3.43 17.59
C GLN A 75 7.74 3.77 18.89
N GLU A 76 8.12 5.03 19.11
CA GLU A 76 8.76 5.46 20.36
C GLU A 76 7.87 5.18 21.57
N PHE A 77 6.55 5.22 21.40
CA PHE A 77 5.61 4.95 22.48
C PHE A 77 5.36 3.46 22.72
N GLN A 78 5.80 2.59 21.79
CA GLN A 78 5.54 1.15 21.87
C GLN A 78 6.77 0.32 22.27
N ASP A 79 7.94 0.93 22.35
CA ASP A 79 9.18 0.18 22.55
C ASP A 79 9.26 -0.55 23.89
N SER A 80 8.52 -0.12 24.89
CA SER A 80 8.51 -0.73 26.21
C SER A 80 7.40 -1.76 26.41
N TRP A 81 6.63 -2.09 25.37
CA TRP A 81 5.48 -2.99 25.49
C TRP A 81 5.78 -4.33 24.80
N ASP A 82 5.38 -5.41 25.44
CA ASP A 82 5.56 -6.76 24.92
C ASP A 82 4.71 -7.04 23.67
N THR A 83 3.64 -6.29 23.48
CA THR A 83 2.75 -6.47 22.35
C THR A 83 2.76 -5.23 21.46
N ARG A 84 3.46 -5.33 20.34
CA ARG A 84 3.46 -4.28 19.32
C ARG A 84 2.20 -4.36 18.48
N LYS A 85 1.55 -3.22 18.34
CA LYS A 85 0.41 -3.09 17.44
C LYS A 85 0.91 -2.66 16.07
N PRO A 86 0.35 -3.18 14.97
CA PRO A 86 0.69 -2.67 13.64
C PRO A 86 0.23 -1.22 13.51
N PHE A 87 1.02 -0.41 12.83
CA PHE A 87 0.74 1.01 12.66
C PHE A 87 -0.05 1.28 11.38
N SER A 88 -1.00 2.19 11.47
CA SER A 88 -1.73 2.70 10.32
C SER A 88 -1.89 4.20 10.43
N MET A 89 -1.82 4.88 9.30
CA MET A 89 -2.04 6.33 9.23
C MET A 89 -3.38 6.59 8.57
N ILE A 90 -4.16 7.46 9.20
CA ILE A 90 -5.44 7.91 8.63
C ILE A 90 -5.24 9.33 8.10
N ALA A 91 -5.42 9.50 6.81
CA ALA A 91 -5.31 10.81 6.17
C ALA A 91 -6.71 11.38 5.99
N MET A 92 -6.96 12.53 6.60
CA MET A 92 -8.28 13.17 6.58
C MET A 92 -8.17 14.50 5.84
N PRO A 93 -8.50 14.54 4.54
CA PRO A 93 -8.45 15.79 3.77
C PRO A 93 -9.50 16.78 4.24
N ASN A 94 -9.18 18.06 4.13
CA ASN A 94 -10.15 19.12 4.40
C ASN A 94 -11.26 19.12 3.34
N GLY A 95 -12.46 19.43 3.75
CA GLY A 95 -13.59 19.61 2.83
C GLY A 95 -14.27 18.31 2.40
N THR A 96 -13.88 17.17 2.97
CA THR A 96 -14.55 15.90 2.71
C THR A 96 -14.99 15.25 4.01
N GLY A 97 -16.03 14.46 3.96
CA GLY A 97 -16.46 13.65 5.09
C GLY A 97 -15.84 12.26 5.09
N ASP A 98 -14.71 12.09 4.41
CA ASP A 98 -14.06 10.81 4.22
C ASP A 98 -12.56 10.92 4.46
N GLY A 99 -11.87 9.78 4.48
CA GLY A 99 -10.44 9.73 4.66
C GLY A 99 -9.81 8.55 3.95
N LEU A 100 -8.50 8.47 4.05
CA LEU A 100 -7.72 7.40 3.46
C LEU A 100 -7.02 6.62 4.57
N PHE A 101 -7.02 5.31 4.43
CA PHE A 101 -6.36 4.41 5.35
C PHE A 101 -5.05 3.93 4.71
N ILE A 102 -3.93 4.09 5.41
CA ILE A 102 -2.60 3.78 4.87
C ILE A 102 -1.86 2.91 5.87
N CYS A 103 -1.36 1.77 5.41
CA CYS A 103 -0.54 0.88 6.22
C CYS A 103 0.52 0.21 5.34
N ARG A 104 1.50 -0.44 5.97
CA ARG A 104 2.47 -1.24 5.22
C ARG A 104 1.79 -2.48 4.66
N LEU A 105 2.06 -2.81 3.40
CA LEU A 105 1.53 -4.04 2.82
C LEU A 105 1.99 -5.27 3.59
N SER A 106 3.22 -5.25 4.10
CA SER A 106 3.75 -6.36 4.91
C SER A 106 3.02 -6.54 6.23
N GLU A 107 2.32 -5.52 6.71
CA GLU A 107 1.55 -5.56 7.96
C GLU A 107 0.04 -5.66 7.75
N LEU A 108 -0.39 -5.70 6.49
CA LEU A 108 -1.81 -5.62 6.15
C LEU A 108 -2.64 -6.71 6.85
N GLU A 109 -2.15 -7.94 6.88
CA GLU A 109 -2.86 -9.04 7.52
C GLU A 109 -3.08 -8.77 9.01
N ASN A 110 -2.04 -8.31 9.69
CA ASN A 110 -2.14 -7.99 11.12
C ASN A 110 -3.08 -6.81 11.36
N VAL A 111 -3.03 -5.80 10.48
CA VAL A 111 -3.92 -4.65 10.55
C VAL A 111 -5.37 -5.08 10.37
N VAL A 112 -5.65 -5.90 9.37
CA VAL A 112 -7.02 -6.40 9.12
C VAL A 112 -7.54 -7.17 10.32
N LYS A 113 -6.72 -8.06 10.89
CA LYS A 113 -7.11 -8.83 12.07
C LYS A 113 -7.42 -7.92 13.26
N GLY A 114 -6.62 -6.88 13.45
CA GLY A 114 -6.85 -5.92 14.52
C GLY A 114 -8.13 -5.11 14.31
N ILE A 115 -8.40 -4.69 13.08
CA ILE A 115 -9.61 -3.96 12.74
C ILE A 115 -10.85 -4.82 13.01
N LEU A 116 -10.80 -6.09 12.61
CA LEU A 116 -11.93 -7.00 12.84
C LEU A 116 -12.22 -7.16 14.33
N LYS A 117 -11.18 -7.24 15.16
CA LYS A 117 -11.36 -7.29 16.63
C LYS A 117 -11.97 -6.00 17.16
N ASN A 118 -11.53 -4.86 16.65
CA ASN A 118 -12.11 -3.57 17.06
C ASN A 118 -13.58 -3.49 16.71
N TRP A 119 -13.96 -3.96 15.53
CA TRP A 119 -15.36 -3.95 15.12
C TRP A 119 -16.20 -4.88 15.97
N GLU A 120 -15.68 -6.05 16.30
CA GLU A 120 -16.36 -7.00 17.18
C GLU A 120 -16.61 -6.39 18.57
N GLU A 121 -15.60 -5.73 19.13
CA GLU A 121 -15.74 -5.05 20.43
C GLU A 121 -16.72 -3.88 20.36
N TYR A 122 -16.69 -3.12 19.28
CA TYR A 122 -17.61 -2.00 19.07
C TYR A 122 -19.07 -2.49 19.00
N GLU A 123 -19.32 -3.56 18.27
CA GLU A 123 -20.65 -4.15 18.16
C GLU A 123 -21.16 -4.66 19.51
N LYS A 124 -20.29 -5.27 20.31
CA LYS A 124 -20.66 -5.74 21.64
C LYS A 124 -20.93 -4.60 22.63
N GLY A 125 -20.28 -3.46 22.42
CA GLY A 125 -20.44 -2.29 23.28
C GLY A 125 -21.76 -1.54 23.09
N GLU A 126 -22.42 -1.82 21.99
CA GLU A 126 -23.73 -1.24 21.70
C GLU A 126 -24.86 -2.13 22.28
#